data_04e54ed27a000a732be5de5030d42ff6
#
_entry.id   04e54ed27a000a732be5de5030d42ff6
#
_cell.length_a   1.000
_cell.length_b   1.000
_cell.length_c   1.000
_cell.angle_alpha   90.00
_cell.angle_beta   90.00
_cell.angle_gamma   90.00
#
_symmetry.space_group_name_H-M   'P 1'
#
loop_
_entity.id
_entity.type
_entity.pdbx_description
1 polymer ?
#
loop_
_entity_poly.entity_id
_entity_poly.type
_entity_poly.pdbx_seq_one_letter_code
_entity_poly.pdbx_strand_id
1 'polypeptide(L)'
;MNLAFICKRLILFVSIFFLSVVNIYAIQDRKIEEGKAAAMANTSVTLIDIWSIYHNQAGLGYLEHISFGAFHQSGFIKEQNLQGISFALPTKTGTIGASYSYYGFSQYNEMQAGLAFGRSFTKYFSVGLQLNYLYTHIAGNYGTAQSVDFEIGILSHPINNLMIGAHVYNPSRSKMGGEEIPTIFNLGISYLFSEKVLLGIGTEKDLNRDAIFKAGIDYELIDYVSLQAGISTNPSKYSFGIGFHYLKINAHVGFLNHQTLGFTPSFTLSYDL
;
A
#
# COMPACT_ATOMS: atom_id res chain seq x y z
N MET A 1 59.55 -16.72 3.31
CA MET A 1 58.10 -16.69 3.06
C MET A 1 57.62 -15.25 3.23
N ASN A 2 57.21 -14.61 2.14
CA ASN A 2 57.08 -13.16 2.02
C ASN A 2 55.86 -12.61 2.81
N LEU A 3 56.10 -11.79 3.83
CA LEU A 3 55.10 -11.17 4.70
C LEU A 3 54.00 -10.45 3.89
N ALA A 4 54.35 -9.86 2.74
CA ALA A 4 53.42 -9.21 1.81
C ALA A 4 52.40 -10.17 1.16
N PHE A 5 52.77 -11.45 1.01
CA PHE A 5 51.88 -12.47 0.45
C PHE A 5 50.83 -12.97 1.47
N ILE A 6 51.23 -12.99 2.74
CA ILE A 6 50.32 -13.33 3.85
C ILE A 6 49.30 -12.19 4.10
N CYS A 7 49.78 -10.93 4.09
CA CYS A 7 48.88 -9.76 4.21
C CYS A 7 47.87 -9.68 3.07
N LYS A 8 48.25 -9.92 1.81
CA LYS A 8 47.29 -9.92 0.68
C LYS A 8 46.22 -11.00 0.80
N ARG A 9 46.59 -12.21 1.26
CA ARG A 9 45.62 -13.29 1.48
C ARG A 9 44.69 -13.00 2.67
N LEU A 10 45.21 -12.40 3.74
CA LEU A 10 44.40 -11.99 4.90
C LEU A 10 43.40 -10.91 4.54
N ILE A 11 43.80 -9.91 3.75
CA ILE A 11 42.91 -8.84 3.26
C ILE A 11 41.86 -9.43 2.31
N LEU A 12 42.21 -10.36 1.46
CA LEU A 12 41.25 -11.04 0.58
C LEU A 12 40.26 -11.91 1.36
N PHE A 13 40.68 -12.59 2.41
CA PHE A 13 39.78 -13.37 3.29
C PHE A 13 38.85 -12.48 4.12
N VAL A 14 39.34 -11.36 4.64
CA VAL A 14 38.53 -10.39 5.38
C VAL A 14 37.53 -9.70 4.47
N SER A 15 37.89 -9.34 3.22
CA SER A 15 36.95 -8.76 2.25
C SER A 15 35.90 -9.78 1.79
N ILE A 16 36.21 -11.06 1.66
CA ILE A 16 35.23 -12.11 1.32
C ILE A 16 34.29 -12.37 2.51
N PHE A 17 34.79 -12.29 3.75
CA PHE A 17 33.97 -12.47 4.95
C PHE A 17 33.00 -11.30 5.18
N PHE A 18 33.37 -10.06 4.80
CA PHE A 18 32.45 -8.91 4.86
C PHE A 18 31.39 -8.90 3.76
N LEU A 19 31.57 -9.64 2.67
CA LEU A 19 30.60 -9.77 1.58
C LEU A 19 29.50 -10.81 1.85
N SER A 20 29.61 -11.61 2.91
CA SER A 20 28.69 -12.72 3.18
C SER A 20 27.58 -12.42 4.19
N VAL A 21 27.38 -11.17 4.60
CA VAL A 21 26.30 -10.80 5.54
C VAL A 21 25.44 -9.67 4.97
N VAL A 22 25.01 -9.82 3.73
CA VAL A 22 23.84 -9.07 3.24
C VAL A 22 22.65 -10.00 3.35
N ASN A 23 21.96 -9.97 4.48
CA ASN A 23 20.64 -10.54 4.58
C ASN A 23 19.73 -9.69 3.67
N ILE A 24 19.50 -10.16 2.45
CA ILE A 24 18.49 -9.58 1.56
C ILE A 24 17.15 -10.09 2.09
N TYR A 25 16.54 -9.32 2.98
CA TYR A 25 15.14 -9.51 3.35
C TYR A 25 14.28 -8.94 2.21
N ALA A 26 13.80 -9.79 1.34
CA ALA A 26 12.95 -9.40 0.22
C ALA A 26 11.77 -10.38 0.12
N ILE A 27 10.89 -10.40 1.13
CA ILE A 27 9.63 -11.14 1.05
C ILE A 27 8.49 -10.18 1.36
N GLN A 28 7.63 -9.99 0.36
CA GLN A 28 6.36 -9.24 0.40
C GLN A 28 6.40 -7.87 1.09
N ASP A 29 7.37 -7.04 0.73
CA ASP A 29 7.49 -5.65 1.19
C ASP A 29 6.73 -4.68 0.27
N ARG A 30 5.74 -5.18 -0.44
CA ARG A 30 5.07 -4.40 -1.49
C ARG A 30 3.78 -3.81 -1.00
N LYS A 31 3.74 -2.50 -1.08
CA LYS A 31 2.54 -1.74 -0.84
C LYS A 31 1.81 -1.54 -2.16
N ILE A 32 0.53 -1.76 -2.11
CA ILE A 32 -0.36 -1.36 -3.19
C ILE A 32 -0.53 0.15 -3.05
N GLU A 33 0.10 0.87 -3.97
CA GLU A 33 0.04 2.32 -4.10
C GLU A 33 -0.83 2.63 -5.32
N GLU A 34 -2.15 2.56 -5.13
CA GLU A 34 -3.11 2.86 -6.19
C GLU A 34 -3.05 4.37 -6.56
N GLY A 35 -3.61 4.77 -7.71
CA GLY A 35 -3.38 6.07 -8.34
C GLY A 35 -3.52 7.28 -7.41
N LYS A 36 -4.61 7.37 -6.63
CA LYS A 36 -4.83 8.46 -5.68
C LYS A 36 -3.87 8.38 -4.50
N ALA A 37 -3.69 7.20 -3.91
CA ALA A 37 -2.76 6.99 -2.81
C ALA A 37 -1.32 7.27 -3.24
N ALA A 38 -0.89 6.77 -4.41
CA ALA A 38 0.42 7.07 -4.98
C ALA A 38 0.64 8.58 -5.12
N ALA A 39 -0.34 9.30 -5.65
CA ALA A 39 -0.28 10.75 -5.85
C ALA A 39 -0.20 11.53 -4.53
N MET A 40 -0.80 11.03 -3.45
CA MET A 40 -0.80 11.63 -2.12
C MET A 40 0.28 11.08 -1.19
N ALA A 41 1.36 10.48 -1.71
CA ALA A 41 2.44 9.85 -0.95
C ALA A 41 1.94 8.81 0.08
N ASN A 42 0.87 8.08 -0.24
CA ASN A 42 0.23 7.08 0.63
C ASN A 42 -0.30 7.62 1.98
N THR A 43 -0.85 8.82 1.99
CA THR A 43 -1.67 9.32 3.11
C THR A 43 -3.11 8.78 3.03
N SER A 44 -3.25 7.48 2.77
CA SER A 44 -4.50 6.84 2.36
C SER A 44 -5.27 6.17 3.50
N VAL A 45 -4.71 6.08 4.70
CA VAL A 45 -5.31 5.36 5.85
C VAL A 45 -6.66 5.94 6.30
N THR A 46 -6.99 7.16 5.88
CA THR A 46 -8.24 7.86 6.18
C THR A 46 -9.17 8.00 4.97
N LEU A 47 -8.76 7.57 3.78
CA LEU A 47 -9.59 7.64 2.58
C LEU A 47 -10.75 6.64 2.65
N ILE A 48 -11.90 7.06 2.08
CA ILE A 48 -13.13 6.25 2.04
C ILE A 48 -13.52 6.06 0.58
N ASP A 49 -13.14 4.93 0.03
CA ASP A 49 -13.44 4.49 -1.33
C ASP A 49 -13.22 2.96 -1.43
N ILE A 50 -13.37 2.39 -2.61
CA ILE A 50 -13.13 0.96 -2.86
C ILE A 50 -11.68 0.53 -2.52
N TRP A 51 -10.72 1.48 -2.62
CA TRP A 51 -9.30 1.22 -2.36
C TRP A 51 -8.97 1.10 -0.88
N SER A 52 -9.91 1.46 0.01
CA SER A 52 -9.82 1.19 1.46
C SER A 52 -9.56 -0.27 1.76
N ILE A 53 -9.90 -1.19 0.85
CA ILE A 53 -9.61 -2.62 0.96
C ILE A 53 -8.10 -2.91 1.06
N TYR A 54 -7.24 -2.01 0.54
CA TYR A 54 -5.79 -2.13 0.59
C TYR A 54 -5.12 -1.24 1.64
N HIS A 55 -5.85 -0.25 2.17
CA HIS A 55 -5.24 0.77 3.03
C HIS A 55 -5.76 0.77 4.46
N ASN A 56 -7.08 0.63 4.62
CA ASN A 56 -7.75 0.59 5.91
C ASN A 56 -9.18 0.10 5.71
N GLN A 57 -9.44 -1.15 5.95
CA GLN A 57 -10.71 -1.81 5.69
C GLN A 57 -11.90 -1.21 6.47
N ALA A 58 -11.61 -0.39 7.51
CA ALA A 58 -12.65 0.38 8.19
C ALA A 58 -13.36 1.36 7.25
N GLY A 59 -12.66 1.88 6.21
CA GLY A 59 -13.25 2.76 5.20
C GLY A 59 -14.38 2.08 4.41
N LEU A 60 -14.30 0.77 4.19
CA LEU A 60 -15.36 0.00 3.53
C LEU A 60 -16.70 0.11 4.26
N GLY A 61 -16.70 0.29 5.60
CA GLY A 61 -17.90 0.41 6.41
C GLY A 61 -18.74 1.64 6.12
N TYR A 62 -18.22 2.60 5.36
CA TYR A 62 -18.91 3.81 4.93
C TYR A 62 -19.36 3.79 3.46
N LEU A 63 -19.03 2.72 2.71
CA LEU A 63 -19.48 2.59 1.33
C LEU A 63 -21.00 2.34 1.29
N GLU A 64 -21.69 3.07 0.43
CA GLU A 64 -23.15 2.98 0.27
C GLU A 64 -23.54 2.24 -1.01
N HIS A 65 -22.62 2.10 -1.96
CA HIS A 65 -22.84 1.52 -3.28
C HIS A 65 -21.96 0.31 -3.51
N ILE A 66 -22.43 -0.62 -4.36
CA ILE A 66 -21.59 -1.70 -4.86
C ILE A 66 -20.50 -1.08 -5.71
N SER A 67 -19.25 -1.39 -5.42
CA SER A 67 -18.11 -0.79 -6.08
C SER A 67 -17.17 -1.84 -6.67
N PHE A 68 -16.62 -1.53 -7.84
CA PHE A 68 -15.58 -2.30 -8.52
C PHE A 68 -14.36 -1.42 -8.75
N GLY A 69 -13.18 -1.99 -8.65
CA GLY A 69 -11.94 -1.28 -8.93
C GLY A 69 -10.94 -2.14 -9.66
N ALA A 70 -10.13 -1.52 -10.52
CA ALA A 70 -8.95 -2.12 -11.12
C ALA A 70 -7.80 -1.12 -11.09
N PHE A 71 -6.60 -1.60 -10.81
CA PHE A 71 -5.40 -0.76 -10.81
C PHE A 71 -4.25 -1.43 -11.54
N HIS A 72 -3.35 -0.59 -12.04
CA HIS A 72 -2.06 -0.98 -12.59
C HIS A 72 -0.98 -0.01 -12.13
N GLN A 73 0.06 -0.52 -11.48
CA GLN A 73 1.24 0.22 -11.06
C GLN A 73 2.44 -0.31 -11.82
N SER A 74 3.07 0.54 -12.61
CA SER A 74 4.28 0.16 -13.33
C SER A 74 5.47 0.17 -12.40
N GLY A 75 6.28 -0.88 -12.46
CA GLY A 75 7.59 -0.89 -11.80
C GLY A 75 8.66 -0.15 -12.63
N PHE A 76 9.88 -0.12 -12.10
CA PHE A 76 11.02 0.49 -12.80
C PHE A 76 11.47 -0.33 -14.01
N ILE A 77 11.18 -1.62 -14.01
CA ILE A 77 11.35 -2.53 -15.14
C ILE A 77 10.03 -3.26 -15.41
N LYS A 78 9.84 -3.75 -16.62
CA LYS A 78 8.58 -4.41 -17.06
C LYS A 78 8.18 -5.61 -16.19
N GLU A 79 9.18 -6.26 -15.59
CA GLU A 79 9.01 -7.42 -14.72
C GLU A 79 8.48 -7.07 -13.34
N GLN A 80 8.42 -5.79 -12.98
CA GLN A 80 8.00 -5.29 -11.67
C GLN A 80 6.62 -4.61 -11.69
N ASN A 81 5.75 -5.02 -12.58
CA ASN A 81 4.39 -4.50 -12.60
C ASN A 81 3.54 -5.12 -11.49
N LEU A 82 2.74 -4.29 -10.84
CA LEU A 82 1.73 -4.68 -9.87
C LEU A 82 0.36 -4.28 -10.40
N GLN A 83 -0.57 -5.21 -10.38
CA GLN A 83 -1.92 -4.98 -10.85
C GLN A 83 -2.92 -5.70 -9.95
N GLY A 84 -4.15 -5.23 -9.91
CA GLY A 84 -5.17 -5.89 -9.11
C GLY A 84 -6.56 -5.37 -9.38
N ILE A 85 -7.49 -6.07 -8.75
CA ILE A 85 -8.91 -5.79 -8.79
C ILE A 85 -9.48 -5.81 -7.38
N SER A 86 -10.54 -5.07 -7.17
CA SER A 86 -11.28 -5.00 -5.92
C SER A 86 -12.77 -4.96 -6.17
N PHE A 87 -13.51 -5.50 -5.21
CA PHE A 87 -14.97 -5.52 -5.19
C PHE A 87 -15.44 -5.22 -3.78
N ALA A 88 -16.50 -4.42 -3.65
CA ALA A 88 -17.16 -4.15 -2.39
C ALA A 88 -18.67 -4.24 -2.53
N LEU A 89 -19.29 -4.94 -1.59
CA LEU A 89 -20.74 -5.17 -1.51
C LEU A 89 -21.26 -4.67 -0.16
N PRO A 90 -21.84 -3.46 -0.08
CA PRO A 90 -22.52 -2.98 1.10
C PRO A 90 -23.74 -3.86 1.43
N THR A 91 -23.88 -4.20 2.70
CA THR A 91 -25.01 -4.96 3.24
C THR A 91 -25.58 -4.23 4.46
N LYS A 92 -26.72 -4.67 4.98
CA LYS A 92 -27.32 -4.10 6.19
C LYS A 92 -26.44 -4.21 7.45
N THR A 93 -25.47 -5.11 7.45
CA THR A 93 -24.61 -5.39 8.63
C THR A 93 -23.20 -4.83 8.50
N GLY A 94 -22.81 -4.39 7.31
CA GLY A 94 -21.50 -3.89 6.95
C GLY A 94 -21.17 -4.21 5.50
N THR A 95 -20.01 -3.85 5.03
CA THR A 95 -19.56 -4.06 3.65
C THR A 95 -18.61 -5.24 3.56
N ILE A 96 -18.90 -6.19 2.68
CA ILE A 96 -18.02 -7.31 2.34
C ILE A 96 -17.14 -6.84 1.17
N GLY A 97 -15.83 -7.04 1.28
CA GLY A 97 -14.86 -6.73 0.24
C GLY A 97 -14.12 -7.98 -0.23
N ALA A 98 -13.75 -8.00 -1.50
CA ALA A 98 -12.84 -8.98 -2.06
C ALA A 98 -11.77 -8.28 -2.89
N SER A 99 -10.52 -8.72 -2.79
CA SER A 99 -9.41 -8.15 -3.54
C SER A 99 -8.51 -9.26 -4.08
N TYR A 100 -7.87 -8.94 -5.20
CA TYR A 100 -6.82 -9.77 -5.77
C TYR A 100 -5.74 -8.87 -6.36
N SER A 101 -4.49 -9.19 -6.11
CA SER A 101 -3.35 -8.52 -6.74
C SER A 101 -2.33 -9.53 -7.22
N TYR A 102 -1.66 -9.17 -8.30
CA TYR A 102 -0.58 -9.91 -8.94
C TYR A 102 0.60 -8.98 -9.20
N TYR A 103 1.77 -9.43 -8.80
CA TYR A 103 3.03 -8.77 -9.07
C TYR A 103 4.00 -9.71 -9.74
N GLY A 104 4.82 -9.17 -10.67
CA GLY A 104 5.96 -9.85 -11.23
C GLY A 104 5.71 -10.48 -12.60
N PHE A 105 6.40 -11.58 -12.88
CA PHE A 105 6.46 -12.25 -14.18
C PHE A 105 6.63 -13.77 -14.00
N SER A 106 6.80 -14.51 -15.10
CA SER A 106 6.77 -15.98 -15.07
C SER A 106 7.82 -16.63 -14.16
N GLN A 107 9.00 -16.00 -13.98
CA GLN A 107 10.06 -16.56 -13.15
C GLN A 107 9.96 -16.14 -11.67
N TYR A 108 9.30 -15.03 -11.40
CA TYR A 108 9.03 -14.56 -10.05
C TYR A 108 7.70 -13.84 -9.99
N ASN A 109 6.77 -14.35 -9.22
CA ASN A 109 5.51 -13.67 -9.00
C ASN A 109 5.01 -13.81 -7.57
N GLU A 110 4.23 -12.82 -7.16
CA GLU A 110 3.51 -12.79 -5.91
C GLU A 110 2.03 -12.54 -6.20
N MET A 111 1.18 -13.23 -5.47
CA MET A 111 -0.26 -13.08 -5.52
C MET A 111 -0.78 -12.86 -4.10
N GLN A 112 -1.76 -11.98 -3.98
CA GLN A 112 -2.50 -11.77 -2.74
C GLN A 112 -3.99 -11.80 -3.07
N ALA A 113 -4.74 -12.63 -2.35
CA ALA A 113 -6.20 -12.65 -2.38
C ALA A 113 -6.74 -12.30 -1.00
N GLY A 114 -7.54 -11.25 -0.91
CA GLY A 114 -8.08 -10.72 0.35
C GLY A 114 -9.60 -10.84 0.42
N LEU A 115 -10.11 -11.18 1.62
CA LEU A 115 -11.52 -11.07 1.98
C LEU A 115 -11.63 -10.11 3.17
N ALA A 116 -12.35 -9.02 2.95
CA ALA A 116 -12.50 -7.94 3.92
C ALA A 116 -13.94 -7.81 4.42
N PHE A 117 -14.07 -7.30 5.61
CA PHE A 117 -15.34 -6.85 6.18
C PHE A 117 -15.12 -5.53 6.90
N GLY A 118 -15.86 -4.49 6.49
CA GLY A 118 -15.89 -3.19 7.14
C GLY A 118 -17.27 -2.86 7.70
N ARG A 119 -17.34 -2.32 8.92
CA ARG A 119 -18.60 -1.95 9.55
C ARG A 119 -18.49 -0.60 10.27
N SER A 120 -19.37 0.31 9.91
CA SER A 120 -19.61 1.52 10.71
C SER A 120 -20.62 1.19 11.82
N PHE A 121 -20.24 1.46 13.06
CA PHE A 121 -21.12 1.31 14.24
C PHE A 121 -21.96 2.57 14.46
N THR A 122 -21.39 3.69 14.08
CA THR A 122 -22.05 4.99 14.07
C THR A 122 -21.49 5.79 12.89
N LYS A 123 -22.08 6.94 12.58
CA LYS A 123 -21.48 7.85 11.59
C LYS A 123 -20.09 8.35 11.96
N TYR A 124 -19.66 8.14 13.22
CA TYR A 124 -18.38 8.63 13.75
C TYR A 124 -17.29 7.56 13.88
N PHE A 125 -17.64 6.29 13.75
CA PHE A 125 -16.70 5.20 14.04
C PHE A 125 -16.96 3.95 13.23
N SER A 126 -15.90 3.43 12.63
CA SER A 126 -15.90 2.19 11.85
C SER A 126 -14.69 1.32 12.20
N VAL A 127 -14.86 0.00 12.05
CA VAL A 127 -13.81 -1.01 12.17
C VAL A 127 -13.83 -1.88 10.93
N GLY A 128 -12.64 -2.33 10.50
CA GLY A 128 -12.48 -3.26 9.39
C GLY A 128 -11.49 -4.35 9.71
N LEU A 129 -11.71 -5.50 9.10
CA LEU A 129 -10.86 -6.67 9.18
C LEU A 129 -10.66 -7.22 7.76
N GLN A 130 -9.49 -7.81 7.50
CA GLN A 130 -9.22 -8.52 6.26
C GLN A 130 -8.40 -9.76 6.55
N LEU A 131 -8.71 -10.83 5.85
CA LEU A 131 -7.92 -12.05 5.79
C LEU A 131 -7.30 -12.16 4.40
N ASN A 132 -5.98 -12.33 4.33
CA ASN A 132 -5.23 -12.45 3.09
C ASN A 132 -4.65 -13.86 2.95
N TYR A 133 -4.78 -14.41 1.77
CA TYR A 133 -3.98 -15.54 1.29
C TYR A 133 -2.87 -15.01 0.40
N LEU A 134 -1.65 -15.34 0.78
CA LEU A 134 -0.41 -14.91 0.13
C LEU A 134 0.27 -16.07 -0.55
N TYR A 135 0.72 -15.87 -1.78
CA TYR A 135 1.40 -16.87 -2.58
C TYR A 135 2.58 -16.23 -3.30
N THR A 136 3.75 -16.86 -3.22
CA THR A 136 4.96 -16.47 -3.96
C THR A 136 5.49 -17.67 -4.73
N HIS A 137 5.80 -17.46 -6.00
CA HIS A 137 6.45 -18.44 -6.86
C HIS A 137 7.82 -17.92 -7.32
N ILE A 138 8.82 -18.78 -7.21
CA ILE A 138 10.18 -18.52 -7.72
C ILE A 138 10.56 -19.72 -8.60
N ALA A 139 10.84 -19.45 -9.87
CA ALA A 139 11.22 -20.50 -10.84
C ALA A 139 12.52 -21.21 -10.46
N GLY A 140 12.73 -22.38 -11.08
CA GLY A 140 13.89 -23.22 -10.81
C GLY A 140 13.69 -24.09 -9.57
N ASN A 141 14.73 -24.22 -8.75
CA ASN A 141 14.73 -25.10 -7.57
C ASN A 141 14.19 -24.44 -6.30
N TYR A 142 13.71 -23.18 -6.37
CA TYR A 142 13.24 -22.44 -5.21
C TYR A 142 11.78 -22.76 -4.86
N GLY A 143 10.93 -23.04 -5.87
CA GLY A 143 9.57 -23.50 -5.68
C GLY A 143 8.58 -22.41 -5.28
N THR A 144 7.65 -22.75 -4.37
CA THR A 144 6.55 -21.89 -3.94
C THR A 144 6.49 -21.76 -2.43
N ALA A 145 6.06 -20.59 -1.97
CA ALA A 145 5.75 -20.34 -0.57
C ALA A 145 4.32 -19.77 -0.45
N GLN A 146 3.65 -20.10 0.64
CA GLN A 146 2.28 -19.67 0.92
C GLN A 146 2.16 -19.24 2.37
N SER A 147 1.27 -18.28 2.64
CA SER A 147 0.97 -17.83 3.99
C SER A 147 -0.44 -17.29 4.07
N VAL A 148 -0.92 -17.12 5.29
CA VAL A 148 -2.15 -16.39 5.60
C VAL A 148 -1.81 -15.33 6.62
N ASP A 149 -2.25 -14.11 6.39
CA ASP A 149 -2.21 -13.03 7.35
C ASP A 149 -3.57 -12.38 7.54
N PHE A 150 -3.67 -11.46 8.48
CA PHE A 150 -4.85 -10.64 8.64
C PHE A 150 -4.47 -9.18 8.90
N GLU A 151 -5.42 -8.31 8.66
CA GLU A 151 -5.30 -6.86 8.85
C GLU A 151 -6.45 -6.35 9.70
N ILE A 152 -6.18 -5.28 10.45
CA ILE A 152 -7.17 -4.61 11.27
C ILE A 152 -7.10 -3.11 10.99
N GLY A 153 -8.26 -2.51 10.75
CA GLY A 153 -8.40 -1.08 10.54
C GLY A 153 -9.44 -0.45 11.46
N ILE A 154 -9.18 0.80 11.82
CA ILE A 154 -10.10 1.66 12.57
C ILE A 154 -10.17 3.01 11.87
N LEU A 155 -11.36 3.58 11.76
CA LEU A 155 -11.58 4.92 11.22
C LEU A 155 -12.59 5.66 12.07
N SER A 156 -12.25 6.90 12.44
CA SER A 156 -13.09 7.76 13.26
C SER A 156 -13.29 9.12 12.59
N HIS A 157 -14.51 9.65 12.70
CA HIS A 157 -14.93 10.98 12.26
C HIS A 157 -15.38 11.80 13.48
N PRO A 158 -14.47 12.33 14.31
CA PRO A 158 -14.86 13.08 15.51
C PRO A 158 -15.75 14.29 15.22
N ILE A 159 -15.51 14.93 14.08
CA ILE A 159 -16.33 15.99 13.48
C ILE A 159 -16.41 15.76 11.97
N ASN A 160 -17.38 16.38 11.30
CA ASN A 160 -17.66 16.10 9.88
C ASN A 160 -16.47 16.23 8.94
N ASN A 161 -15.55 17.17 9.21
CA ASN A 161 -14.40 17.44 8.34
C ASN A 161 -13.09 16.79 8.78
N LEU A 162 -13.08 16.08 9.90
CA LEU A 162 -11.87 15.45 10.46
C LEU A 162 -12.01 13.93 10.45
N MET A 163 -11.05 13.27 9.86
CA MET A 163 -10.91 11.82 9.88
C MET A 163 -9.61 11.42 10.56
N ILE A 164 -9.66 10.41 11.41
CA ILE A 164 -8.51 9.82 12.10
C ILE A 164 -8.54 8.32 11.83
N GLY A 165 -7.50 7.80 11.23
CA GLY A 165 -7.37 6.38 10.85
C GLY A 165 -6.18 5.70 11.50
N ALA A 166 -6.36 4.44 11.83
CA ALA A 166 -5.31 3.52 12.23
C ALA A 166 -5.49 2.19 11.53
N HIS A 167 -4.39 1.60 11.09
CA HIS A 167 -4.39 0.32 10.39
C HIS A 167 -3.14 -0.47 10.77
N VAL A 168 -3.28 -1.77 10.93
CA VAL A 168 -2.17 -2.70 11.18
C VAL A 168 -2.24 -3.83 10.16
N TYR A 169 -1.17 -3.95 9.38
CA TYR A 169 -0.93 -5.09 8.50
C TYR A 169 -0.17 -6.17 9.26
N ASN A 170 -0.59 -7.43 9.13
CA ASN A 170 0.05 -8.62 9.70
C ASN A 170 0.37 -8.52 11.20
N PRO A 171 -0.58 -8.21 12.09
CA PRO A 171 -0.34 -8.20 13.54
C PRO A 171 0.01 -9.59 14.11
N SER A 172 -0.32 -10.67 13.39
CA SER A 172 0.00 -12.05 13.76
C SER A 172 1.47 -12.42 13.58
N ARG A 173 2.28 -11.59 12.88
CA ARG A 173 3.65 -11.90 12.49
C ARG A 173 3.76 -13.24 11.74
N SER A 174 2.83 -13.44 10.81
CA SER A 174 2.82 -14.61 9.93
C SER A 174 4.15 -14.72 9.17
N LYS A 175 4.51 -15.96 8.82
CA LYS A 175 5.75 -16.25 8.10
C LYS A 175 5.45 -16.82 6.73
N MET A 176 6.31 -16.54 5.76
CA MET A 176 6.29 -17.13 4.44
C MET A 176 7.67 -17.66 4.08
N GLY A 177 7.76 -18.92 3.69
CA GLY A 177 9.05 -19.54 3.37
C GLY A 177 10.08 -19.57 4.52
N GLY A 178 9.62 -19.43 5.77
CA GLY A 178 10.47 -19.34 6.97
C GLY A 178 10.82 -17.94 7.42
N GLU A 179 10.62 -16.91 6.57
CA GLU A 179 10.89 -15.50 6.86
C GLU A 179 9.63 -14.79 7.40
N GLU A 180 9.80 -13.82 8.28
CA GLU A 180 8.70 -13.05 8.83
C GLU A 180 8.19 -12.02 7.80
N ILE A 181 6.86 -12.03 7.56
CA ILE A 181 6.18 -10.98 6.80
C ILE A 181 6.19 -9.71 7.66
N PRO A 182 6.51 -8.53 7.08
CA PRO A 182 6.53 -7.28 7.85
C PRO A 182 5.23 -7.02 8.61
N THR A 183 5.33 -6.52 9.84
CA THR A 183 4.20 -5.96 10.57
C THR A 183 4.28 -4.45 10.47
N ILE A 184 3.25 -3.82 9.89
CA ILE A 184 3.25 -2.41 9.54
C ILE A 184 2.08 -1.72 10.24
N PHE A 185 2.39 -0.63 10.96
CA PHE A 185 1.42 0.26 11.60
C PHE A 185 1.28 1.51 10.76
N ASN A 186 0.06 1.87 10.38
CA ASN A 186 -0.29 3.11 9.72
C ASN A 186 -1.19 3.94 10.62
N LEU A 187 -0.84 5.19 10.83
CA LEU A 187 -1.66 6.18 11.51
C LEU A 187 -1.81 7.40 10.63
N GLY A 188 -2.98 8.01 10.61
CA GLY A 188 -3.18 9.22 9.81
C GLY A 188 -4.35 10.04 10.27
N ILE A 189 -4.27 11.30 9.89
CA ILE A 189 -5.32 12.30 10.10
C ILE A 189 -5.52 13.01 8.77
N SER A 190 -6.77 13.20 8.38
CA SER A 190 -7.10 14.06 7.25
C SER A 190 -8.18 15.07 7.64
N TYR A 191 -8.07 16.25 7.05
CA TYR A 191 -8.99 17.35 7.28
C TYR A 191 -9.46 17.96 5.96
N LEU A 192 -10.76 18.05 5.81
CA LEU A 192 -11.42 18.68 4.68
C LEU A 192 -11.59 20.19 4.98
N PHE A 193 -10.67 21.02 4.48
CA PHE A 193 -10.67 22.48 4.74
C PHE A 193 -11.82 23.20 4.07
N SER A 194 -12.22 22.71 2.90
CA SER A 194 -13.39 23.14 2.18
C SER A 194 -13.94 21.92 1.45
N GLU A 195 -15.07 22.03 0.81
CA GLU A 195 -15.58 20.92 -0.03
C GLU A 195 -14.60 20.49 -1.13
N LYS A 196 -13.53 21.27 -1.36
CA LYS A 196 -12.57 21.11 -2.45
C LYS A 196 -11.14 20.73 -2.03
N VAL A 197 -10.78 20.85 -0.76
CA VAL A 197 -9.38 20.67 -0.32
C VAL A 197 -9.30 19.70 0.84
N LEU A 198 -8.81 18.49 0.57
CA LEU A 198 -8.47 17.51 1.58
C LEU A 198 -6.97 17.53 1.83
N LEU A 199 -6.56 17.73 3.09
CA LEU A 199 -5.19 17.57 3.55
C LEU A 199 -5.08 16.31 4.41
N GLY A 200 -4.07 15.47 4.12
CA GLY A 200 -3.75 14.28 4.89
C GLY A 200 -2.33 14.35 5.42
N ILE A 201 -2.15 13.92 6.66
CA ILE A 201 -0.84 13.63 7.24
C ILE A 201 -0.88 12.23 7.85
N GLY A 202 0.23 11.53 7.81
CA GLY A 202 0.28 10.18 8.33
C GLY A 202 1.70 9.73 8.67
N THR A 203 1.76 8.64 9.38
CA THR A 203 3.01 7.93 9.65
C THR A 203 2.79 6.44 9.42
N GLU A 204 3.85 5.82 8.95
CA GLU A 204 3.95 4.40 8.76
C GLU A 204 5.17 3.90 9.51
N LYS A 205 5.00 2.83 10.26
CA LYS A 205 6.07 2.18 11.01
C LYS A 205 6.05 0.68 10.78
N ASP A 206 7.02 0.21 9.99
CA ASP A 206 7.44 -1.17 10.01
C ASP A 206 8.24 -1.42 11.31
N LEU A 207 8.03 -2.54 11.97
CA LEU A 207 8.74 -2.86 13.22
C LEU A 207 10.26 -2.89 13.06
N ASN A 208 10.76 -3.21 11.87
CA ASN A 208 12.18 -3.41 11.56
C ASN A 208 12.83 -2.22 10.83
N ARG A 209 12.07 -1.16 10.51
CA ARG A 209 12.55 0.00 9.72
C ARG A 209 12.20 1.32 10.39
N ASP A 210 12.85 2.39 9.97
CA ASP A 210 12.54 3.73 10.43
C ASP A 210 11.11 4.16 10.05
N ALA A 211 10.52 5.01 10.87
CA ALA A 211 9.21 5.55 10.59
C ALA A 211 9.24 6.46 9.34
N ILE A 212 8.21 6.35 8.54
CA ILE A 212 7.97 7.17 7.35
C ILE A 212 6.87 8.17 7.72
N PHE A 213 7.16 9.46 7.60
CA PHE A 213 6.16 10.52 7.72
C PHE A 213 5.69 10.92 6.33
N LYS A 214 4.40 11.17 6.20
CA LYS A 214 3.71 11.42 4.93
C LYS A 214 2.81 12.64 5.05
N ALA A 215 2.74 13.44 3.99
CA ALA A 215 1.76 14.49 3.84
C ALA A 215 1.24 14.50 2.41
N GLY A 216 -0.05 14.69 2.24
CA GLY A 216 -0.71 14.70 0.93
C GLY A 216 -1.83 15.72 0.88
N ILE A 217 -2.09 16.22 -0.30
CA ILE A 217 -3.20 17.12 -0.62
C ILE A 217 -3.96 16.57 -1.82
N ASP A 218 -5.28 16.66 -1.75
CA ASP A 218 -6.20 16.44 -2.87
C ASP A 218 -7.02 17.71 -3.05
N TYR A 219 -6.93 18.31 -4.23
CA TYR A 219 -7.63 19.56 -4.58
C TYR A 219 -8.57 19.34 -5.74
N GLU A 220 -9.86 19.46 -5.49
CA GLU A 220 -10.91 19.48 -6.51
C GLU A 220 -10.87 20.80 -7.28
N LEU A 221 -10.19 20.79 -8.44
CA LEU A 221 -10.06 21.98 -9.30
C LEU A 221 -11.43 22.39 -9.87
N ILE A 222 -12.16 21.42 -10.37
CA ILE A 222 -13.55 21.48 -10.85
C ILE A 222 -14.25 20.17 -10.49
N ASP A 223 -15.56 20.11 -10.58
CA ASP A 223 -16.39 18.96 -10.17
C ASP A 223 -15.98 17.61 -10.79
N TYR A 224 -15.23 17.65 -11.89
CA TYR A 224 -14.80 16.43 -12.63
C TYR A 224 -13.31 16.18 -12.57
N VAL A 225 -12.51 17.09 -12.03
CA VAL A 225 -11.04 17.01 -12.05
C VAL A 225 -10.46 17.39 -10.70
N SER A 226 -9.66 16.51 -10.14
CA SER A 226 -8.86 16.77 -8.95
C SER A 226 -7.36 16.67 -9.24
N LEU A 227 -6.58 17.43 -8.48
CA LEU A 227 -5.12 17.42 -8.52
C LEU A 227 -4.60 16.97 -7.18
N GLN A 228 -3.66 16.03 -7.18
CA GLN A 228 -3.05 15.50 -5.99
C GLN A 228 -1.55 15.81 -5.96
N ALA A 229 -1.04 16.04 -4.75
CA ALA A 229 0.40 16.08 -4.49
C ALA A 229 0.71 15.48 -3.12
N GLY A 230 1.93 15.00 -2.96
CA GLY A 230 2.35 14.40 -1.69
C GLY A 230 3.86 14.37 -1.53
N ILE A 231 4.27 14.26 -0.26
CA ILE A 231 5.67 14.09 0.14
C ILE A 231 5.76 13.03 1.23
N SER A 232 6.88 12.31 1.26
CA SER A 232 7.19 11.38 2.35
C SER A 232 8.68 11.42 2.68
N THR A 233 9.01 10.94 3.90
CA THR A 233 10.39 10.80 4.39
C THR A 233 10.85 9.34 4.29
N ASN A 234 12.12 9.06 4.48
CA ASN A 234 12.73 7.73 4.69
C ASN A 234 12.35 6.64 3.65
N PRO A 235 12.70 6.79 2.36
CA PRO A 235 13.44 7.90 1.73
C PRO A 235 12.52 9.08 1.40
N SER A 236 13.11 10.26 1.23
CA SER A 236 12.34 11.43 0.76
C SER A 236 11.82 11.16 -0.66
N LYS A 237 10.50 11.22 -0.81
CA LYS A 237 9.81 11.05 -2.09
C LYS A 237 8.81 12.17 -2.27
N TYR A 238 8.55 12.56 -3.50
CA TYR A 238 7.42 13.42 -3.86
C TYR A 238 6.58 12.73 -4.92
N SER A 239 5.32 13.05 -4.86
CA SER A 239 4.32 12.48 -5.75
C SER A 239 3.36 13.54 -6.21
N PHE A 240 2.73 13.30 -7.34
CA PHE A 240 1.66 14.12 -7.87
C PHE A 240 0.73 13.24 -8.71
N GLY A 241 -0.46 13.75 -8.98
CA GLY A 241 -1.42 13.03 -9.79
C GLY A 241 -2.60 13.88 -10.21
N ILE A 242 -3.44 13.26 -11.01
CA ILE A 242 -4.68 13.83 -11.49
C ILE A 242 -5.79 12.80 -11.35
N GLY A 243 -6.95 13.23 -10.85
CA GLY A 243 -8.17 12.45 -10.74
C GLY A 243 -9.23 12.97 -11.70
N PHE A 244 -10.02 12.05 -12.24
CA PHE A 244 -11.20 12.32 -13.05
C PHE A 244 -12.40 11.64 -12.43
N HIS A 245 -13.44 12.40 -12.19
CA HIS A 245 -14.69 11.94 -11.59
C HIS A 245 -15.83 12.27 -12.55
N TYR A 246 -16.48 11.26 -13.07
CA TYR A 246 -17.62 11.47 -13.96
C TYR A 246 -18.72 10.46 -13.68
N LEU A 247 -19.89 10.96 -13.22
CA LEU A 247 -21.01 10.12 -12.79
C LEU A 247 -20.56 9.10 -11.72
N LYS A 248 -20.53 7.82 -12.09
CA LYS A 248 -20.17 6.68 -11.24
C LYS A 248 -18.75 6.16 -11.48
N ILE A 249 -17.98 6.85 -12.32
CA ILE A 249 -16.62 6.43 -12.70
C ILE A 249 -15.62 7.37 -12.05
N ASN A 250 -14.64 6.79 -11.38
CA ASN A 250 -13.50 7.51 -10.84
C ASN A 250 -12.22 6.92 -11.44
N ALA A 251 -11.38 7.76 -12.01
CA ALA A 251 -10.09 7.38 -12.58
C ALA A 251 -8.98 8.27 -12.02
N HIS A 252 -7.86 7.68 -11.61
CA HIS A 252 -6.72 8.46 -11.12
C HIS A 252 -5.44 7.97 -11.79
N VAL A 253 -4.56 8.92 -12.03
CA VAL A 253 -3.19 8.68 -12.48
C VAL A 253 -2.26 9.34 -11.48
N GLY A 254 -1.48 8.54 -10.76
CA GLY A 254 -0.49 8.99 -9.79
C GLY A 254 0.92 8.72 -10.29
N PHE A 255 1.83 9.59 -9.92
CA PHE A 255 3.27 9.47 -10.19
C PHE A 255 4.03 9.59 -8.88
N LEU A 256 4.72 8.55 -8.50
CA LEU A 256 5.62 8.55 -7.35
C LEU A 256 7.06 8.72 -7.84
N ASN A 257 7.75 9.72 -7.36
CA ASN A 257 9.17 9.96 -7.68
C ASN A 257 10.07 9.22 -6.70
N HIS A 258 10.92 8.38 -7.23
CA HIS A 258 12.04 7.80 -6.49
C HIS A 258 13.33 8.52 -6.86
N GLN A 259 14.09 9.00 -5.86
CA GLN A 259 15.27 9.86 -6.08
C GLN A 259 16.30 9.31 -7.08
N THR A 260 16.46 7.99 -7.14
CA THR A 260 17.45 7.32 -7.98
C THR A 260 16.87 6.66 -9.22
N LEU A 261 15.62 6.16 -9.14
CA LEU A 261 15.03 5.29 -10.15
C LEU A 261 14.01 6.00 -11.05
N GLY A 262 13.66 7.26 -10.73
CA GLY A 262 12.71 8.06 -11.51
C GLY A 262 11.25 7.86 -11.08
N PHE A 263 10.32 8.00 -12.02
CA PHE A 263 8.89 7.97 -11.74
C PHE A 263 8.29 6.58 -11.95
N THR A 264 7.45 6.18 -11.01
CA THR A 264 6.56 5.01 -11.14
C THR A 264 5.12 5.50 -11.31
N PRO A 265 4.51 5.32 -12.49
CA PRO A 265 3.11 5.64 -12.70
C PRO A 265 2.20 4.56 -12.12
N SER A 266 1.09 5.01 -11.54
CA SER A 266 0.00 4.16 -11.06
C SER A 266 -1.33 4.66 -11.64
N PHE A 267 -2.13 3.74 -12.16
CA PHE A 267 -3.41 4.01 -12.79
C PHE A 267 -4.50 3.27 -12.03
N THR A 268 -5.61 3.93 -11.78
CA THR A 268 -6.80 3.31 -11.20
C THR A 268 -8.04 3.68 -11.97
N LEU A 269 -8.97 2.74 -11.98
CA LEU A 269 -10.33 2.94 -12.45
C LEU A 269 -11.28 2.27 -11.46
N SER A 270 -12.29 3.01 -10.98
CA SER A 270 -13.36 2.44 -10.18
C SER A 270 -14.73 2.87 -10.69
N TYR A 271 -15.72 2.03 -10.36
CA TYR A 271 -17.11 2.23 -10.72
C TYR A 271 -18.00 1.92 -9.52
N ASP A 272 -18.87 2.88 -9.18
CA ASP A 272 -19.86 2.78 -8.11
C ASP A 272 -21.25 2.60 -8.71
N LEU A 273 -21.96 1.52 -8.36
CA LEU A 273 -23.26 1.12 -8.93
C LEU A 273 -24.45 1.91 -8.36
#